data_3ddba43dad7f6b48cdbf6bffdb7e9bbe
#
_entry.id   3ddba43dad7f6b48cdbf6bffdb7e9bbe
#
_cell.length_a   1.000
_cell.length_b   1.000
_cell.length_c   1.000
_cell.angle_alpha   90.00
_cell.angle_beta   90.00
_cell.angle_gamma   90.00
#
_symmetry.space_group_name_H-M   'P 1'
#
loop_
_entity.id
_entity.type
_entity.pdbx_description
1 polymer ?
#
loop_
_entity_poly.entity_id
_entity_poly.type
_entity_poly.pdbx_seq_one_letter_code
_entity_poly.pdbx_strand_id
1 'polypeptide(L)'
;MKAVRCFSILLFLLFCVPSFACTTVIVSGKFTRDGKAVMYKHRDSSCQEVQMAWFQGEKYRLMGVVNADWKTNPMAKETGGVPEVWGGMNEKGFAIMNTATYDFKDDDVPADMMDMEGVLMYKALSLCETLEDFEHFLDTLSRPMRVEANFGVIDEHGGAAYYEVNNSRWIKYDVNKEPLGYRVVTNFTMAGRQEDRKGVDRYIKAHKILATTQLPISWWDHVFFIREISCSGAPILRDITSCAMVFEGDTMWVSLGKPDKVPCLPYKL
;
A
#
# COMPACT_ATOMS: atom_id res chain seq x y z
N MET A 1 8.28 -15.71 -63.79
CA MET A 1 8.85 -15.77 -62.43
C MET A 1 8.09 -14.79 -61.56
N LYS A 2 7.15 -15.28 -60.73
CA LYS A 2 6.38 -14.44 -59.80
C LYS A 2 7.07 -14.46 -58.45
N ALA A 3 7.51 -13.30 -57.97
CA ALA A 3 8.12 -13.15 -56.67
C ALA A 3 7.01 -13.16 -55.58
N VAL A 4 7.06 -14.14 -54.68
CA VAL A 4 6.25 -14.21 -53.50
C VAL A 4 6.88 -13.33 -52.44
N ARG A 5 6.23 -12.22 -52.06
CA ARG A 5 6.62 -11.41 -50.91
C ARG A 5 6.05 -12.04 -49.65
N CYS A 6 6.89 -12.68 -48.85
CA CYS A 6 6.56 -13.06 -47.47
C CYS A 6 6.44 -11.80 -46.60
N PHE A 7 5.24 -11.51 -46.16
CA PHE A 7 4.96 -10.51 -45.12
C PHE A 7 5.15 -11.21 -43.76
N SER A 8 6.26 -10.96 -43.11
CA SER A 8 6.47 -11.38 -41.70
C SER A 8 5.64 -10.47 -40.79
N ILE A 9 4.53 -10.99 -40.29
CA ILE A 9 3.76 -10.35 -39.25
C ILE A 9 4.53 -10.53 -37.94
N LEU A 10 5.21 -9.48 -37.49
CA LEU A 10 5.87 -9.43 -36.18
C LEU A 10 4.75 -9.26 -35.14
N LEU A 11 4.37 -10.37 -34.52
CA LEU A 11 3.39 -10.39 -33.43
C LEU A 11 4.07 -9.79 -32.18
N PHE A 12 3.86 -8.50 -31.94
CA PHE A 12 4.19 -7.87 -30.67
C PHE A 12 3.28 -8.47 -29.59
N LEU A 13 3.76 -9.47 -28.89
CA LEU A 13 3.21 -9.87 -27.60
C LEU A 13 3.45 -8.70 -26.63
N LEU A 14 2.42 -7.86 -26.47
CA LEU A 14 2.32 -6.94 -25.35
C LEU A 14 2.25 -7.81 -24.09
N PHE A 15 3.40 -8.04 -23.46
CA PHE A 15 3.43 -8.49 -22.08
C PHE A 15 2.78 -7.37 -21.25
N CYS A 16 1.52 -7.58 -20.87
CA CYS A 16 0.85 -6.77 -19.87
C CYS A 16 1.58 -7.03 -18.56
N VAL A 17 2.62 -6.27 -18.26
CA VAL A 17 3.25 -6.30 -16.95
C VAL A 17 2.17 -5.91 -15.95
N PRO A 18 1.86 -6.73 -14.93
CA PRO A 18 0.85 -6.38 -13.95
C PRO A 18 1.31 -5.08 -13.25
N SER A 19 0.68 -3.97 -13.61
CA SER A 19 0.96 -2.67 -13.02
C SER A 19 0.17 -2.59 -11.73
N PHE A 20 0.79 -2.92 -10.61
CA PHE A 20 0.26 -2.57 -9.30
C PHE A 20 0.30 -1.04 -9.18
N ALA A 21 -0.83 -0.44 -8.89
CA ALA A 21 -0.93 1.00 -8.79
C ALA A 21 -1.79 1.36 -7.58
N CYS A 22 -1.20 2.02 -6.60
CA CYS A 22 -1.88 2.40 -5.37
C CYS A 22 -1.81 3.93 -5.18
N THR A 23 -2.75 4.45 -4.40
CA THR A 23 -2.72 5.82 -3.90
C THR A 23 -2.93 5.77 -2.40
N THR A 24 -2.02 6.35 -1.64
CA THR A 24 -2.04 6.30 -0.19
C THR A 24 -1.87 7.68 0.42
N VAL A 25 -2.44 7.87 1.60
CA VAL A 25 -2.31 9.08 2.40
C VAL A 25 -2.12 8.70 3.86
N ILE A 26 -1.24 9.39 4.56
CA ILE A 26 -1.24 9.44 6.02
C ILE A 26 -1.46 10.88 6.45
N VAL A 27 -2.36 11.08 7.41
CA VAL A 27 -2.61 12.35 8.08
C VAL A 27 -2.11 12.24 9.51
N SER A 28 -1.29 13.21 9.93
CA SER A 28 -0.80 13.30 11.31
C SER A 28 -1.94 13.54 12.30
N GLY A 29 -1.88 12.93 13.47
CA GLY A 29 -2.82 13.18 14.56
C GLY A 29 -2.93 14.65 14.97
N LYS A 30 -1.94 15.48 14.69
CA LYS A 30 -2.00 16.93 14.91
C LYS A 30 -3.08 17.64 14.08
N PHE A 31 -3.57 16.99 13.03
CA PHE A 31 -4.53 17.53 12.07
C PHE A 31 -5.83 16.73 11.99
N THR A 32 -6.01 15.78 12.90
CA THR A 32 -7.22 14.99 13.04
C THR A 32 -8.04 15.47 14.26
N ARG A 33 -9.32 15.08 14.32
CA ARG A 33 -10.23 15.55 15.37
C ARG A 33 -9.94 14.93 16.74
N ASP A 34 -9.51 13.69 16.76
CA ASP A 34 -9.28 12.91 17.98
C ASP A 34 -7.79 12.81 18.38
N GLY A 35 -6.90 13.46 17.62
CA GLY A 35 -5.47 13.43 17.87
C GLY A 35 -4.77 12.17 17.40
N LYS A 36 -5.47 11.23 16.76
CA LYS A 36 -4.90 9.99 16.22
C LYS A 36 -4.59 10.12 14.74
N ALA A 37 -3.50 9.52 14.30
CA ALA A 37 -3.17 9.48 12.88
C ALA A 37 -4.21 8.66 12.11
N VAL A 38 -4.51 9.10 10.89
CA VAL A 38 -5.38 8.38 9.96
C VAL A 38 -4.57 7.95 8.74
N MET A 39 -4.73 6.71 8.31
CA MET A 39 -4.03 6.16 7.16
C MET A 39 -5.05 5.63 6.14
N TYR A 40 -4.81 5.92 4.86
CA TYR A 40 -5.67 5.54 3.75
C TYR A 40 -4.90 4.87 2.63
N LYS A 41 -5.50 3.82 2.03
CA LYS A 41 -4.99 3.16 0.83
C LYS A 41 -6.11 2.88 -0.17
N HIS A 42 -5.88 3.29 -1.41
CA HIS A 42 -6.61 2.84 -2.59
C HIS A 42 -5.72 1.84 -3.34
N ARG A 43 -6.18 0.60 -3.47
CA ARG A 43 -5.40 -0.49 -4.06
C ARG A 43 -5.90 -0.81 -5.45
N ASP A 44 -5.00 -0.72 -6.41
CA ASP A 44 -5.17 -1.24 -7.75
C ASP A 44 -4.32 -2.51 -7.93
N SER A 45 -4.91 -3.56 -8.45
CA SER A 45 -4.27 -4.86 -8.62
C SER A 45 -4.91 -5.65 -9.74
N SER A 46 -4.14 -6.52 -10.37
CA SER A 46 -4.68 -7.54 -11.28
C SER A 46 -5.55 -8.57 -10.55
N CYS A 47 -5.26 -8.83 -9.26
CA CYS A 47 -6.12 -9.65 -8.41
C CYS A 47 -7.27 -8.79 -7.87
N GLN A 48 -8.48 -9.00 -8.43
CA GLN A 48 -9.68 -8.25 -8.08
C GLN A 48 -10.42 -8.84 -6.89
N GLU A 49 -10.28 -10.14 -6.64
CA GLU A 49 -10.96 -10.82 -5.55
C GLU A 49 -10.13 -10.71 -4.27
N VAL A 50 -10.66 -9.96 -3.34
CA VAL A 50 -10.03 -9.69 -2.04
C VAL A 50 -10.99 -9.99 -0.90
N GLN A 51 -10.46 -10.29 0.27
CA GLN A 51 -11.24 -10.56 1.48
C GLN A 51 -10.53 -10.06 2.73
N MET A 52 -11.28 -9.85 3.80
CA MET A 52 -10.72 -9.70 5.13
C MET A 52 -10.30 -11.07 5.68
N ALA A 53 -9.18 -11.10 6.38
CA ALA A 53 -8.71 -12.28 7.09
C ALA A 53 -8.18 -11.89 8.47
N TRP A 54 -8.34 -12.80 9.44
CA TRP A 54 -7.86 -12.67 10.81
C TRP A 54 -6.85 -13.77 11.07
N PHE A 55 -5.78 -13.43 11.75
CA PHE A 55 -4.68 -14.34 12.01
C PHE A 55 -4.23 -14.25 13.48
N GLN A 56 -3.78 -15.40 13.98
CA GLN A 56 -2.91 -15.44 15.14
C GLN A 56 -1.47 -15.29 14.62
N GLY A 57 -0.91 -14.10 14.80
CA GLY A 57 0.50 -13.86 14.49
C GLY A 57 1.43 -14.46 15.54
N GLU A 58 2.73 -14.24 15.39
CA GLU A 58 3.75 -14.77 16.29
C GLU A 58 3.58 -14.18 17.70
N LYS A 59 3.39 -12.87 17.82
CA LYS A 59 3.21 -12.15 19.08
C LYS A 59 1.81 -11.56 19.23
N TYR A 60 1.24 -11.01 18.17
CA TYR A 60 -0.02 -10.30 18.19
C TYR A 60 -1.06 -10.90 17.25
N ARG A 61 -2.35 -10.83 17.63
CA ARG A 61 -3.46 -11.05 16.71
C ARG A 61 -3.52 -9.90 15.70
N LEU A 62 -3.87 -10.24 14.47
CA LEU A 62 -3.93 -9.25 13.40
C LEU A 62 -5.07 -9.52 12.43
N MET A 63 -5.47 -8.51 11.71
CA MET A 63 -6.39 -8.62 10.58
C MET A 63 -5.85 -7.81 9.39
N GLY A 64 -6.27 -8.20 8.20
CA GLY A 64 -5.91 -7.45 7.00
C GLY A 64 -6.61 -7.93 5.75
N VAL A 65 -6.44 -7.14 4.69
CA VAL A 65 -6.91 -7.50 3.35
C VAL A 65 -5.91 -8.44 2.72
N VAL A 66 -6.41 -9.56 2.22
CA VAL A 66 -5.66 -10.58 1.48
C VAL A 66 -6.33 -10.84 0.12
N ASN A 67 -5.59 -11.39 -0.84
CA ASN A 67 -6.20 -11.94 -2.05
C ASN A 67 -7.05 -13.18 -1.70
N ALA A 68 -8.12 -13.44 -2.45
CA ALA A 68 -8.99 -14.57 -2.15
C ALA A 68 -8.25 -15.93 -2.22
N ASP A 69 -7.24 -16.04 -3.06
CA ASP A 69 -6.41 -17.23 -3.28
C ASP A 69 -5.15 -17.31 -2.37
N TRP A 70 -5.06 -16.49 -1.32
CA TRP A 70 -3.86 -16.34 -0.49
C TRP A 70 -3.29 -17.66 0.09
N LYS A 71 -4.12 -18.70 0.23
CA LYS A 71 -3.67 -20.01 0.72
C LYS A 71 -3.03 -20.88 -0.36
N THR A 72 -3.27 -20.60 -1.62
CA THR A 72 -2.94 -21.48 -2.75
C THR A 72 -2.09 -20.84 -3.83
N ASN A 73 -1.87 -19.53 -3.74
CA ASN A 73 -1.06 -18.78 -4.68
C ASN A 73 0.43 -19.22 -4.64
N PRO A 74 1.24 -18.85 -5.63
CA PRO A 74 2.66 -19.22 -5.66
C PRO A 74 3.44 -18.77 -4.44
N MET A 75 3.18 -17.56 -3.93
CA MET A 75 3.87 -17.00 -2.76
C MET A 75 3.60 -17.80 -1.50
N ALA A 76 2.36 -18.25 -1.28
CA ALA A 76 2.02 -19.11 -0.15
C ALA A 76 2.82 -20.43 -0.17
N LYS A 77 3.07 -21.00 -1.35
CA LYS A 77 3.91 -22.20 -1.50
C LYS A 77 5.38 -21.91 -1.19
N GLU A 78 5.91 -20.81 -1.69
CA GLU A 78 7.29 -20.40 -1.47
C GLU A 78 7.58 -20.09 0.00
N THR A 79 6.66 -19.44 0.68
CA THR A 79 6.83 -18.98 2.07
C THR A 79 6.40 -20.00 3.12
N GLY A 80 6.02 -21.21 2.70
CA GLY A 80 5.54 -22.25 3.63
C GLY A 80 4.20 -21.92 4.28
N GLY A 81 3.35 -21.15 3.59
CA GLY A 81 2.01 -20.79 4.03
C GLY A 81 1.90 -19.47 4.78
N VAL A 82 2.96 -18.66 4.81
CA VAL A 82 2.90 -17.30 5.37
C VAL A 82 2.00 -16.45 4.48
N PRO A 83 0.96 -15.79 5.05
CA PRO A 83 0.05 -14.97 4.27
C PRO A 83 0.69 -13.72 3.68
N GLU A 84 0.15 -13.25 2.57
CA GLU A 84 0.39 -11.90 2.04
C GLU A 84 -0.74 -10.97 2.47
N VAL A 85 -0.42 -9.94 3.25
CA VAL A 85 -1.37 -8.91 3.68
C VAL A 85 -1.10 -7.63 2.89
N TRP A 86 -2.13 -7.04 2.29
CA TRP A 86 -2.00 -5.85 1.44
C TRP A 86 -2.34 -4.53 2.16
N GLY A 87 -2.66 -4.63 3.41
CA GLY A 87 -2.90 -3.59 4.40
C GLY A 87 -3.64 -4.21 5.56
N GLY A 88 -3.22 -3.90 6.78
CA GLY A 88 -3.78 -4.52 7.97
C GLY A 88 -3.43 -3.76 9.24
N MET A 89 -4.00 -4.22 10.33
CA MET A 89 -3.70 -3.75 11.69
C MET A 89 -3.67 -4.91 12.69
N ASN A 90 -3.00 -4.70 13.80
CA ASN A 90 -2.97 -5.66 14.89
C ASN A 90 -3.65 -5.12 16.15
N GLU A 91 -3.79 -5.98 17.17
CA GLU A 91 -4.47 -5.68 18.42
C GLU A 91 -3.77 -4.62 19.29
N LYS A 92 -2.58 -4.17 18.90
CA LYS A 92 -1.83 -3.09 19.55
C LYS A 92 -2.05 -1.73 18.87
N GLY A 93 -2.89 -1.68 17.81
CA GLY A 93 -3.11 -0.46 17.05
C GLY A 93 -1.99 -0.13 16.06
N PHE A 94 -0.99 -1.02 15.89
CA PHE A 94 -0.03 -0.89 14.81
C PHE A 94 -0.71 -1.27 13.50
N ALA A 95 -0.66 -0.35 12.51
CA ALA A 95 -1.22 -0.58 11.19
C ALA A 95 -0.19 -0.27 10.10
N ILE A 96 -0.22 -1.08 9.04
CA ILE A 96 0.71 -0.98 7.91
C ILE A 96 -0.01 -1.17 6.58
N MET A 97 0.44 -0.44 5.57
CA MET A 97 0.06 -0.60 4.16
C MET A 97 1.25 -0.37 3.25
N ASN A 98 1.15 -0.71 1.97
CA ASN A 98 2.20 -0.45 1.00
C ASN A 98 1.72 0.22 -0.29
N THR A 99 2.67 0.75 -1.06
CA THR A 99 2.58 0.94 -2.51
C THR A 99 3.82 0.36 -3.16
N ALA A 100 3.67 -0.48 -4.18
CA ALA A 100 4.81 -0.93 -4.98
C ALA A 100 5.49 0.28 -5.65
N THR A 101 6.80 0.25 -5.77
CA THR A 101 7.59 1.27 -6.49
C THR A 101 8.37 0.63 -7.62
N TYR A 102 8.95 1.44 -8.50
CA TYR A 102 9.66 0.97 -9.69
C TYR A 102 10.89 1.82 -10.00
N ASP A 103 11.26 2.68 -9.05
CA ASP A 103 12.27 3.72 -9.22
C ASP A 103 13.38 3.70 -8.15
N PHE A 104 13.31 2.73 -7.21
CA PHE A 104 14.20 2.69 -6.05
C PHE A 104 15.12 1.46 -6.01
N LYS A 105 14.89 0.47 -6.87
CA LYS A 105 15.76 -0.71 -6.99
C LYS A 105 17.16 -0.30 -7.50
N ASP A 106 18.18 -0.72 -6.78
CA ASP A 106 19.58 -0.37 -7.03
C ASP A 106 20.50 -1.62 -7.10
N ASP A 107 19.94 -2.78 -7.37
CA ASP A 107 20.63 -4.07 -7.47
C ASP A 107 20.12 -4.92 -8.65
N ASP A 108 20.75 -6.09 -8.83
CA ASP A 108 20.45 -7.04 -9.91
C ASP A 108 19.59 -8.22 -9.47
N VAL A 109 18.89 -8.12 -8.32
CA VAL A 109 17.95 -9.18 -7.88
C VAL A 109 16.89 -9.37 -8.97
N PRO A 110 16.69 -10.60 -9.48
CA PRO A 110 15.72 -10.88 -10.52
C PRO A 110 14.29 -10.53 -10.10
N ALA A 111 13.48 -10.06 -11.05
CA ALA A 111 12.11 -9.61 -10.78
C ALA A 111 11.21 -10.74 -10.22
N ASP A 112 11.46 -11.98 -10.61
CA ASP A 112 10.75 -13.17 -10.12
C ASP A 112 11.14 -13.56 -8.68
N MET A 113 12.19 -12.97 -8.13
CA MET A 113 12.60 -13.13 -6.73
C MET A 113 12.14 -11.96 -5.84
N MET A 114 11.44 -11.00 -6.38
CA MET A 114 10.87 -9.85 -5.66
C MET A 114 9.47 -10.18 -5.12
N ASP A 115 8.72 -9.18 -4.69
CA ASP A 115 7.29 -9.29 -4.33
C ASP A 115 7.01 -9.85 -2.93
N MET A 116 7.94 -9.63 -2.00
CA MET A 116 7.79 -10.06 -0.60
C MET A 116 7.06 -9.04 0.29
N GLU A 117 6.50 -7.97 -0.28
CA GLU A 117 5.86 -6.87 0.46
C GLU A 117 4.71 -7.35 1.35
N GLY A 118 3.84 -8.20 0.81
CA GLY A 118 2.69 -8.72 1.56
C GLY A 118 3.11 -9.61 2.72
N VAL A 119 4.15 -10.42 2.53
CA VAL A 119 4.74 -11.28 3.58
C VAL A 119 5.43 -10.44 4.65
N LEU A 120 6.18 -9.40 4.23
CA LEU A 120 6.81 -8.46 5.15
C LEU A 120 5.76 -7.79 6.04
N MET A 121 4.67 -7.30 5.44
CA MET A 121 3.59 -6.66 6.22
C MET A 121 2.92 -7.62 7.20
N TYR A 122 2.68 -8.88 6.80
CA TYR A 122 2.17 -9.90 7.74
C TYR A 122 3.10 -10.09 8.94
N LYS A 123 4.41 -10.21 8.70
CA LYS A 123 5.41 -10.38 9.76
C LYS A 123 5.50 -9.14 10.66
N ALA A 124 5.50 -7.94 10.08
CA ALA A 124 5.48 -6.70 10.85
C ALA A 124 4.24 -6.61 11.75
N LEU A 125 3.05 -6.90 11.23
CA LEU A 125 1.81 -6.95 12.01
C LEU A 125 1.85 -7.99 13.13
N SER A 126 2.58 -9.08 12.93
CA SER A 126 2.72 -10.15 13.92
C SER A 126 3.63 -9.78 15.09
N LEU A 127 4.55 -8.82 14.92
CA LEU A 127 5.66 -8.57 15.83
C LEU A 127 5.72 -7.14 16.37
N CYS A 128 5.34 -6.12 15.58
CA CYS A 128 5.54 -4.72 15.89
C CYS A 128 4.35 -4.10 16.62
N GLU A 129 4.62 -3.17 17.54
CA GLU A 129 3.65 -2.33 18.23
C GLU A 129 3.85 -0.84 17.89
N THR A 130 5.11 -0.43 17.61
CA THR A 130 5.52 0.95 17.38
C THR A 130 6.26 1.12 16.06
N LEU A 131 6.50 2.38 15.66
CA LEU A 131 7.39 2.68 14.53
C LEU A 131 8.82 2.19 14.80
N GLU A 132 9.32 2.31 16.03
CA GLU A 132 10.65 1.84 16.42
C GLU A 132 10.77 0.32 16.30
N ASP A 133 9.72 -0.44 16.67
CA ASP A 133 9.68 -1.88 16.45
C ASP A 133 9.79 -2.22 14.96
N PHE A 134 9.09 -1.46 14.10
CA PHE A 134 9.13 -1.67 12.66
C PHE A 134 10.51 -1.34 12.06
N GLU A 135 11.17 -0.27 12.52
CA GLU A 135 12.53 0.08 12.12
C GLU A 135 13.52 -1.02 12.53
N HIS A 136 13.42 -1.49 13.77
CA HIS A 136 14.23 -2.61 14.23
C HIS A 136 13.95 -3.89 13.43
N PHE A 137 12.68 -4.19 13.15
CA PHE A 137 12.30 -5.32 12.31
C PHE A 137 12.94 -5.23 10.92
N LEU A 138 12.88 -4.07 10.25
CA LEU A 138 13.53 -3.85 8.94
C LEU A 138 15.05 -4.07 9.00
N ASP A 139 15.70 -3.65 10.11
CA ASP A 139 17.16 -3.81 10.30
C ASP A 139 17.56 -5.28 10.51
N THR A 140 16.67 -6.10 11.07
CA THR A 140 16.94 -7.54 11.31
C THR A 140 16.69 -8.42 10.09
N LEU A 141 16.04 -7.92 9.04
CA LEU A 141 15.76 -8.70 7.84
C LEU A 141 17.05 -9.03 7.09
N SER A 142 17.12 -10.27 6.60
CA SER A 142 18.19 -10.69 5.70
C SER A 142 18.20 -9.87 4.42
N ARG A 143 19.38 -9.60 3.88
CA ARG A 143 19.55 -8.95 2.58
C ARG A 143 19.84 -9.99 1.50
N PRO A 144 19.26 -9.85 0.27
CA PRO A 144 18.31 -8.83 -0.14
C PRO A 144 16.94 -9.02 0.51
N MET A 145 16.22 -7.93 0.84
CA MET A 145 14.88 -7.99 1.45
C MET A 145 13.80 -8.50 0.49
N ARG A 146 14.07 -8.49 -0.81
CA ARG A 146 13.18 -8.91 -1.90
C ARG A 146 11.92 -8.03 -2.00
N VAL A 147 12.06 -6.75 -1.70
CA VAL A 147 11.00 -5.73 -1.77
C VAL A 147 11.47 -4.48 -2.50
N GLU A 148 10.53 -3.81 -3.16
CA GLU A 148 10.68 -2.45 -3.66
C GLU A 148 9.34 -1.72 -3.47
N ALA A 149 9.19 -1.05 -2.31
CA ALA A 149 7.92 -0.46 -1.94
C ALA A 149 8.06 0.73 -0.99
N ASN A 150 7.03 1.57 -0.97
CA ASN A 150 6.76 2.46 0.15
C ASN A 150 5.86 1.72 1.15
N PHE A 151 6.21 1.74 2.43
CA PHE A 151 5.34 1.30 3.52
C PHE A 151 4.85 2.50 4.31
N GLY A 152 3.53 2.63 4.44
CA GLY A 152 2.91 3.57 5.37
C GLY A 152 2.63 2.86 6.68
N VAL A 153 2.99 3.49 7.80
CA VAL A 153 2.82 2.93 9.14
C VAL A 153 2.27 3.98 10.09
N ILE A 154 1.29 3.58 10.89
CA ILE A 154 0.81 4.33 12.06
C ILE A 154 0.75 3.42 13.29
N ASP A 155 0.84 4.02 14.48
CA ASP A 155 0.71 3.30 15.75
C ASP A 155 -0.16 4.06 16.75
N GLU A 156 -0.60 3.37 17.81
CA GLU A 156 -1.46 3.93 18.85
C GLU A 156 -0.76 5.01 19.71
N HIS A 157 0.58 5.08 19.66
CA HIS A 157 1.39 6.07 20.39
C HIS A 157 1.56 7.39 19.64
N GLY A 158 0.87 7.55 18.50
CA GLY A 158 0.90 8.75 17.67
C GLY A 158 1.98 8.73 16.59
N GLY A 159 2.65 7.61 16.38
CA GLY A 159 3.56 7.39 15.28
C GLY A 159 2.85 7.46 13.94
N ALA A 160 3.45 8.17 12.96
CA ALA A 160 2.93 8.28 11.60
C ALA A 160 4.10 8.49 10.64
N ALA A 161 4.41 7.53 9.79
CA ALA A 161 5.55 7.60 8.89
C ALA A 161 5.37 6.81 7.60
N TYR A 162 6.09 7.22 6.56
CA TYR A 162 6.38 6.41 5.37
C TYR A 162 7.82 5.95 5.38
N TYR A 163 8.03 4.75 4.85
CA TYR A 163 9.33 4.13 4.67
C TYR A 163 9.49 3.74 3.21
N GLU A 164 10.45 4.34 2.51
CA GLU A 164 10.89 3.89 1.20
C GLU A 164 11.86 2.73 1.41
N VAL A 165 11.52 1.55 0.93
CA VAL A 165 12.28 0.32 1.19
C VAL A 165 12.66 -0.35 -0.13
N ASN A 166 13.94 -0.73 -0.25
CA ASN A 166 14.42 -1.60 -1.32
C ASN A 166 15.17 -2.82 -0.73
N ASN A 167 15.85 -3.59 -1.56
CA ASN A 167 16.55 -4.80 -1.14
C ASN A 167 17.65 -4.58 -0.11
N SER A 168 18.24 -3.39 -0.07
CA SER A 168 19.45 -3.11 0.73
C SER A 168 19.21 -2.17 1.91
N ARG A 169 18.24 -1.26 1.80
CA ARG A 169 18.07 -0.14 2.74
C ARG A 169 16.63 0.34 2.83
N TRP A 170 16.38 1.20 3.82
CA TRP A 170 15.14 1.95 3.99
C TRP A 170 15.40 3.41 4.37
N ILE A 171 14.43 4.29 4.06
CA ILE A 171 14.46 5.72 4.38
C ILE A 171 13.11 6.10 5.01
N LYS A 172 13.14 6.73 6.19
CA LYS A 172 11.95 7.19 6.91
C LYS A 172 11.58 8.63 6.55
N TYR A 173 10.27 8.86 6.38
CA TYR A 173 9.65 10.18 6.29
C TYR A 173 8.60 10.30 7.39
N ASP A 174 8.90 11.10 8.42
CA ASP A 174 8.04 11.34 9.58
C ASP A 174 6.91 12.30 9.20
N VAL A 175 5.67 11.79 9.11
CA VAL A 175 4.50 12.58 8.71
C VAL A 175 4.13 13.62 9.78
N ASN A 176 4.50 13.41 11.04
CA ASN A 176 4.29 14.38 12.11
C ASN A 176 5.14 15.65 11.95
N LYS A 177 6.15 15.62 11.07
CA LYS A 177 6.99 16.77 10.70
C LYS A 177 6.60 17.42 9.39
N GLU A 178 5.61 16.87 8.67
CA GLU A 178 5.15 17.45 7.42
C GLU A 178 4.44 18.79 7.66
N PRO A 179 4.82 19.88 6.94
CA PRO A 179 4.22 21.20 7.14
C PRO A 179 2.73 21.23 6.86
N LEU A 180 2.25 20.39 5.92
CA LEU A 180 0.84 20.29 5.55
C LEU A 180 0.06 19.32 6.44
N GLY A 181 0.74 18.61 7.36
CA GLY A 181 0.10 17.66 8.26
C GLY A 181 -0.31 16.34 7.61
N TYR A 182 0.04 16.13 6.36
CA TYR A 182 -0.21 14.88 5.65
C TYR A 182 0.88 14.59 4.62
N ARG A 183 0.99 13.34 4.22
CA ARG A 183 1.80 12.89 3.08
C ARG A 183 0.98 12.00 2.15
N VAL A 184 1.01 12.32 0.86
CA VAL A 184 0.51 11.47 -0.22
C VAL A 184 1.66 10.66 -0.78
N VAL A 185 1.44 9.38 -1.06
CA VAL A 185 2.41 8.50 -1.73
C VAL A 185 1.69 7.65 -2.77
N THR A 186 2.34 7.45 -3.92
CA THR A 186 1.87 6.55 -4.97
C THR A 186 2.97 5.55 -5.36
N ASN A 187 3.16 5.24 -6.61
CA ASN A 187 4.10 4.20 -7.05
C ASN A 187 5.48 4.77 -7.46
N PHE A 188 5.97 5.72 -6.70
CA PHE A 188 7.33 6.23 -6.82
C PHE A 188 7.88 6.60 -5.44
N THR A 189 9.19 6.73 -5.34
CA THR A 189 9.90 7.17 -4.15
C THR A 189 10.46 8.59 -4.34
N MET A 190 10.72 9.29 -3.24
CA MET A 190 11.39 10.59 -3.30
C MET A 190 12.88 10.44 -3.59
N ALA A 191 13.48 9.35 -3.11
CA ALA A 191 14.90 9.04 -3.28
C ALA A 191 15.23 8.30 -4.58
N GLY A 192 14.21 7.84 -5.32
CA GLY A 192 14.38 7.05 -6.54
C GLY A 192 14.63 7.87 -7.81
N ARG A 193 14.79 7.16 -8.92
CA ARG A 193 15.02 7.77 -10.25
C ARG A 193 13.75 8.45 -10.76
N GLN A 194 13.84 9.74 -11.06
CA GLN A 194 12.66 10.54 -11.46
C GLN A 194 12.04 10.06 -12.79
N GLU A 195 12.86 9.60 -13.71
CA GLU A 195 12.44 9.08 -15.01
C GLU A 195 11.60 7.81 -14.94
N ASP A 196 11.74 7.03 -13.86
CA ASP A 196 11.03 5.77 -13.66
C ASP A 196 9.74 5.92 -12.83
N ARG A 197 9.41 7.12 -12.39
CA ARG A 197 8.26 7.40 -11.51
C ARG A 197 6.93 7.02 -12.15
N LYS A 198 6.13 6.24 -11.42
CA LYS A 198 4.77 5.85 -11.79
C LYS A 198 3.73 6.51 -10.88
N GLY A 199 2.55 6.85 -11.43
CA GLY A 199 1.43 7.36 -10.63
C GLY A 199 1.57 8.81 -10.18
N VAL A 200 2.38 9.62 -10.86
CA VAL A 200 2.53 11.06 -10.60
C VAL A 200 1.19 11.79 -10.79
N ASP A 201 0.38 11.38 -11.76
CA ASP A 201 -0.96 11.91 -12.02
C ASP A 201 -1.93 11.70 -10.83
N ARG A 202 -1.88 10.52 -10.21
CA ARG A 202 -2.66 10.18 -9.01
C ARG A 202 -2.17 10.94 -7.78
N TYR A 203 -0.86 11.07 -7.63
CA TYR A 203 -0.23 11.90 -6.60
C TYR A 203 -0.71 13.35 -6.68
N ILE A 204 -0.63 13.97 -7.86
CA ILE A 204 -1.08 15.35 -8.10
C ILE A 204 -2.57 15.50 -7.78
N LYS A 205 -3.42 14.55 -8.23
CA LYS A 205 -4.85 14.60 -7.97
C LYS A 205 -5.17 14.51 -6.48
N ALA A 206 -4.60 13.54 -5.75
CA ALA A 206 -4.82 13.38 -4.33
C ALA A 206 -4.35 14.61 -3.54
N HIS A 207 -3.17 15.13 -3.86
CA HIS A 207 -2.68 16.39 -3.28
C HIS A 207 -3.62 17.57 -3.52
N LYS A 208 -4.16 17.70 -4.72
CA LYS A 208 -5.08 18.79 -5.06
C LYS A 208 -6.38 18.73 -4.24
N ILE A 209 -6.91 17.53 -4.04
CA ILE A 209 -8.09 17.33 -3.19
C ILE A 209 -7.78 17.73 -1.75
N LEU A 210 -6.68 17.23 -1.20
CA LEU A 210 -6.27 17.52 0.18
C LEU A 210 -5.95 18.99 0.41
N ALA A 211 -5.27 19.64 -0.53
CA ALA A 211 -4.89 21.07 -0.43
C ALA A 211 -6.09 22.02 -0.47
N THR A 212 -7.20 21.60 -1.06
CA THR A 212 -8.45 22.40 -1.07
C THR A 212 -9.32 22.13 0.15
N THR A 213 -8.93 21.18 0.98
CA THR A 213 -9.65 20.79 2.19
C THR A 213 -9.10 21.57 3.38
N GLN A 214 -9.96 22.28 4.14
CA GLN A 214 -9.53 23.04 5.32
C GLN A 214 -9.15 22.10 6.46
N LEU A 215 -7.90 22.16 6.92
CA LEU A 215 -7.40 21.46 8.09
C LEU A 215 -7.41 22.35 9.34
N PRO A 216 -7.71 21.88 10.53
CA PRO A 216 -8.22 20.54 10.84
C PRO A 216 -9.67 20.39 10.38
N ILE A 217 -9.94 19.32 9.66
CA ILE A 217 -11.31 19.02 9.25
C ILE A 217 -12.04 18.41 10.44
N SER A 218 -13.27 18.88 10.67
CA SER A 218 -14.13 18.35 11.73
C SER A 218 -14.63 16.92 11.47
N TRP A 219 -14.20 16.31 10.36
CA TRP A 219 -14.68 15.01 9.89
C TRP A 219 -13.69 14.34 8.93
N TRP A 220 -12.39 14.32 9.28
CA TRP A 220 -11.45 13.36 8.74
C TRP A 220 -11.86 11.99 9.25
N ASP A 221 -12.58 11.29 8.42
CA ASP A 221 -13.02 9.93 8.66
C ASP A 221 -12.95 9.14 7.34
N HIS A 222 -13.23 7.86 7.45
CA HIS A 222 -13.29 6.97 6.29
C HIS A 222 -14.20 7.49 5.17
N VAL A 223 -15.27 8.26 5.50
CA VAL A 223 -16.20 8.81 4.50
C VAL A 223 -15.49 9.78 3.56
N PHE A 224 -14.67 10.70 4.10
CA PHE A 224 -13.89 11.62 3.28
C PHE A 224 -12.99 10.86 2.30
N PHE A 225 -12.16 9.96 2.80
CA PHE A 225 -11.21 9.23 1.95
C PHE A 225 -11.91 8.38 0.88
N ILE A 226 -13.00 7.73 1.21
CA ILE A 226 -13.74 6.92 0.26
C ILE A 226 -14.46 7.79 -0.77
N ARG A 227 -15.18 8.84 -0.36
CA ARG A 227 -15.97 9.66 -1.27
C ARG A 227 -15.13 10.64 -2.07
N GLU A 228 -14.27 11.40 -1.41
CA GLU A 228 -13.57 12.51 -2.04
C GLU A 228 -12.27 12.07 -2.74
N ILE A 229 -11.63 10.98 -2.30
CA ILE A 229 -10.43 10.47 -2.94
C ILE A 229 -10.72 9.21 -3.75
N SER A 230 -11.18 8.10 -3.14
CA SER A 230 -11.38 6.85 -3.86
C SER A 230 -12.38 6.97 -4.99
N CYS A 231 -13.51 7.65 -4.77
CA CYS A 231 -14.58 7.82 -5.77
C CYS A 231 -14.41 9.06 -6.65
N SER A 232 -13.27 9.75 -6.61
CA SER A 232 -13.02 10.97 -7.39
C SER A 232 -12.90 10.74 -8.91
N GLY A 233 -13.01 9.50 -9.37
CA GLY A 233 -12.81 9.12 -10.77
C GLY A 233 -11.33 9.02 -11.17
N ALA A 234 -11.07 8.84 -12.47
CA ALA A 234 -9.70 8.73 -12.98
C ALA A 234 -8.84 9.97 -12.62
N PRO A 235 -7.53 9.81 -12.42
CA PRO A 235 -6.76 8.57 -12.55
C PRO A 235 -6.74 7.68 -11.29
N ILE A 236 -7.41 8.04 -10.18
CA ILE A 236 -7.41 7.27 -8.94
C ILE A 236 -8.33 6.05 -9.08
N LEU A 237 -9.63 6.26 -9.30
CA LEU A 237 -10.58 5.17 -9.51
C LEU A 237 -10.42 4.59 -10.92
N ARG A 238 -10.07 3.30 -11.00
CA ARG A 238 -9.79 2.61 -12.27
C ARG A 238 -10.50 1.26 -12.33
N ASP A 239 -10.47 0.61 -13.50
CA ASP A 239 -11.09 -0.72 -13.65
C ASP A 239 -10.34 -1.82 -12.90
N ILE A 240 -9.05 -1.60 -12.62
CA ILE A 240 -8.22 -2.50 -11.82
C ILE A 240 -8.24 -2.19 -10.31
N THR A 241 -9.09 -1.27 -9.85
CA THR A 241 -9.28 -1.00 -8.43
C THR A 241 -9.92 -2.20 -7.75
N SER A 242 -9.22 -2.81 -6.81
CA SER A 242 -9.65 -4.02 -6.10
C SER A 242 -10.22 -3.75 -4.71
N CYS A 243 -9.78 -2.68 -4.04
CA CYS A 243 -10.31 -2.28 -2.73
C CYS A 243 -9.84 -0.87 -2.34
N ALA A 244 -10.50 -0.31 -1.32
CA ALA A 244 -10.01 0.83 -0.58
C ALA A 244 -10.11 0.56 0.92
N MET A 245 -9.18 1.10 1.70
CA MET A 245 -9.13 0.90 3.14
C MET A 245 -8.69 2.18 3.87
N VAL A 246 -9.28 2.41 5.05
CA VAL A 246 -8.93 3.50 5.96
C VAL A 246 -8.71 2.91 7.34
N PHE A 247 -7.62 3.30 7.97
CA PHE A 247 -7.24 2.91 9.32
C PHE A 247 -7.49 4.11 10.24
N GLU A 248 -8.41 3.97 11.17
CA GLU A 248 -8.89 5.03 12.05
C GLU A 248 -9.10 4.47 13.47
N GLY A 249 -8.21 4.83 14.38
CA GLY A 249 -8.22 4.28 15.75
C GLY A 249 -8.08 2.75 15.75
N ASP A 250 -9.06 2.08 16.37
CA ASP A 250 -9.14 0.60 16.47
C ASP A 250 -9.89 -0.05 15.29
N THR A 251 -10.24 0.72 14.29
CA THR A 251 -11.12 0.28 13.21
C THR A 251 -10.44 0.37 11.86
N MET A 252 -10.58 -0.68 11.08
CA MET A 252 -10.23 -0.72 9.67
C MET A 252 -11.51 -0.66 8.84
N TRP A 253 -11.72 0.42 8.10
CA TRP A 253 -12.85 0.60 7.19
C TRP A 253 -12.46 0.13 5.79
N VAL A 254 -13.20 -0.81 5.21
CA VAL A 254 -12.80 -1.44 3.95
C VAL A 254 -13.95 -1.55 2.97
N SER A 255 -13.70 -1.14 1.73
CA SER A 255 -14.50 -1.50 0.56
C SER A 255 -13.82 -2.69 -0.11
N LEU A 256 -14.36 -3.90 0.05
CA LEU A 256 -13.86 -5.12 -0.59
C LEU A 256 -14.37 -5.20 -2.03
N GLY A 257 -13.72 -4.45 -2.90
CA GLY A 257 -14.10 -4.23 -4.29
C GLY A 257 -13.97 -2.76 -4.68
N LYS A 258 -14.49 -2.40 -5.86
CA LYS A 258 -14.46 -1.03 -6.37
C LYS A 258 -15.28 -0.10 -5.47
N PRO A 259 -14.71 0.96 -4.87
CA PRO A 259 -15.37 1.76 -3.82
C PRO A 259 -16.66 2.47 -4.25
N ASP A 260 -16.82 2.72 -5.56
CA ASP A 260 -18.04 3.30 -6.12
C ASP A 260 -19.17 2.25 -6.35
N LYS A 261 -18.88 0.95 -6.12
CA LYS A 261 -19.82 -0.16 -6.36
C LYS A 261 -20.14 -0.95 -5.09
N VAL A 262 -19.25 -0.95 -4.10
CA VAL A 262 -19.41 -1.72 -2.87
C VAL A 262 -19.36 -0.82 -1.64
N PRO A 263 -20.09 -1.15 -0.56
CA PRO A 263 -20.06 -0.37 0.66
C PRO A 263 -18.68 -0.44 1.34
N CYS A 264 -18.34 0.61 2.07
CA CYS A 264 -17.24 0.61 3.02
C CYS A 264 -17.74 0.12 4.37
N LEU A 265 -17.20 -0.96 4.88
CA LEU A 265 -17.64 -1.61 6.12
C LEU A 265 -16.53 -1.57 7.18
N PRO A 266 -16.91 -1.44 8.49
CA PRO A 266 -15.96 -1.47 9.59
C PRO A 266 -15.56 -2.91 9.95
N TYR A 267 -14.27 -3.08 10.27
CA TYR A 267 -13.70 -4.33 10.81
C TYR A 267 -12.86 -4.02 12.04
N LYS A 268 -12.93 -4.90 13.04
CA LYS A 268 -12.17 -4.82 14.30
C LYS A 268 -11.60 -6.19 14.69
N LEU A 269 -10.56 -6.16 15.53
CA LEU A 269 -9.95 -7.34 16.16
C LEU A 269 -10.68 -7.77 17.41
#